data_636907bd2e533552fc48b2deb433c53f
#
_entry.id   636907bd2e533552fc48b2deb433c53f
#
_cell.length_a   1.000
_cell.length_b   1.000
_cell.length_c   1.000
_cell.angle_alpha   90.00
_cell.angle_beta   90.00
_cell.angle_gamma   90.00
#
_symmetry.space_group_name_H-M   'P 1'
#
loop_
_entity.id
_entity.type
_entity.pdbx_description
1 polymer ?
#
loop_
_entity_poly.entity_id
_entity_poly.type
_entity_poly.pdbx_seq_one_letter_code
_entity_poly.pdbx_strand_id
1 'polypeptide(L)'
;MFRDMPVIEGASETLWRLSDQGVWIRIISHRLYVNWGHAVAAGDTADWLDRFSIPYRDLCFIGAKSALHADLYIDDGPHNIEAFQEDGRKVIIFDQPYNRHLDGTRAHNWEEVEHFVLEAVAAKLGMAEPQLPGVTDGKGRISDNQNR
;
A
#
# COMPACT_ATOMS: atom_id res chain seq x y z
N MET A 1 -12.33 21.68 -0.88
CA MET A 1 -11.17 21.44 -1.46
C MET A 1 -10.86 20.00 -1.36
N PHE A 2 -9.88 19.66 -0.60
CA PHE A 2 -9.44 18.37 -0.44
C PHE A 2 -10.40 17.53 0.35
N ARG A 3 -11.24 18.12 1.17
CA ARG A 3 -12.30 17.43 1.85
C ARG A 3 -13.31 16.83 0.90
N ASP A 4 -13.41 17.39 -0.30
CA ASP A 4 -14.44 16.99 -1.25
C ASP A 4 -13.89 16.06 -2.32
N MET A 5 -12.63 15.65 -2.22
CA MET A 5 -12.07 14.72 -3.17
C MET A 5 -12.72 13.35 -3.01
N PRO A 6 -13.12 12.71 -4.09
CA PRO A 6 -13.71 11.38 -3.99
C PRO A 6 -12.64 10.35 -3.66
N VAL A 7 -13.04 9.28 -3.00
CA VAL A 7 -12.15 8.14 -2.77
C VAL A 7 -12.22 7.26 -4.02
N ILE A 8 -11.12 6.60 -4.34
CA ILE A 8 -11.10 5.67 -5.46
C ILE A 8 -11.90 4.43 -5.07
N GLU A 9 -12.74 3.97 -5.97
CA GLU A 9 -13.60 2.83 -5.72
C GLU A 9 -12.81 1.62 -5.26
N GLY A 10 -13.29 0.96 -4.25
CA GLY A 10 -12.67 -0.25 -3.70
C GLY A 10 -11.57 -0.01 -2.68
N ALA A 11 -11.15 1.24 -2.49
CA ALA A 11 -10.05 1.53 -1.57
C ALA A 11 -10.35 1.11 -0.14
N SER A 12 -11.45 1.55 0.39
CA SER A 12 -11.81 1.27 1.79
C SER A 12 -11.96 -0.23 2.02
N GLU A 13 -12.71 -0.89 1.17
CA GLU A 13 -12.98 -2.32 1.30
C GLU A 13 -11.71 -3.15 1.24
N THR A 14 -10.84 -2.84 0.29
CA THR A 14 -9.57 -3.55 0.14
C THR A 14 -8.67 -3.32 1.34
N LEU A 15 -8.55 -2.08 1.79
CA LEU A 15 -7.68 -1.76 2.92
C LEU A 15 -8.17 -2.42 4.21
N TRP A 16 -9.49 -2.52 4.41
CA TRP A 16 -10.02 -3.24 5.56
C TRP A 16 -9.72 -4.73 5.49
N ARG A 17 -9.85 -5.35 4.30
CA ARG A 17 -9.50 -6.77 4.16
C ARG A 17 -8.04 -7.02 4.46
N LEU A 18 -7.16 -6.13 3.97
CA LEU A 18 -5.73 -6.25 4.24
C LEU A 18 -5.43 -6.04 5.72
N SER A 19 -6.06 -5.06 6.34
CA SER A 19 -5.88 -4.79 7.76
C SER A 19 -6.33 -6.00 8.59
N ASP A 20 -7.44 -6.62 8.22
CA ASP A 20 -7.93 -7.80 8.93
C ASP A 20 -6.99 -9.00 8.78
N GLN A 21 -6.17 -9.02 7.74
CA GLN A 21 -5.18 -10.05 7.54
C GLN A 21 -3.84 -9.71 8.19
N GLY A 22 -3.78 -8.66 8.96
CA GLY A 22 -2.58 -8.31 9.72
C GLY A 22 -1.62 -7.36 8.99
N VAL A 23 -2.01 -6.81 7.86
CA VAL A 23 -1.19 -5.84 7.15
C VAL A 23 -1.23 -4.51 7.92
N TRP A 24 -0.06 -3.98 8.24
CA TRP A 24 0.04 -2.73 8.98
C TRP A 24 0.01 -1.58 7.99
N ILE A 25 -1.10 -0.87 7.94
CA ILE A 25 -1.29 0.20 6.97
C ILE A 25 -0.83 1.53 7.53
N ARG A 26 0.02 2.21 6.79
CA ARG A 26 0.48 3.56 7.13
C ARG A 26 0.10 4.50 6.01
N ILE A 27 -0.44 5.65 6.37
CA ILE A 27 -0.78 6.70 5.41
C ILE A 27 0.32 7.75 5.50
N ILE A 28 0.90 8.11 4.37
CA ILE A 28 1.95 9.11 4.32
C ILE A 28 1.46 10.27 3.46
N SER A 29 1.53 11.45 3.99
CA SER A 29 1.07 12.65 3.31
C SER A 29 2.12 13.76 3.35
N HIS A 30 2.24 14.52 2.26
CA HIS A 30 3.09 15.71 2.22
C HIS A 30 2.36 16.95 2.70
N ARG A 31 1.10 16.83 3.10
CA ARG A 31 0.24 18.00 3.27
C ARG A 31 0.65 19.00 4.33
N LEU A 32 1.51 18.59 5.25
CA LEU A 32 2.05 19.52 6.22
C LEU A 32 3.36 20.15 5.76
N TYR A 33 3.82 19.82 4.55
CA TYR A 33 5.06 20.37 4.05
C TYR A 33 4.76 21.73 3.40
N VAL A 34 4.11 22.60 4.16
CA VAL A 34 3.81 23.97 3.75
C VAL A 34 4.07 24.87 4.95
N ASN A 35 4.20 26.12 4.73
CA ASN A 35 4.64 27.04 5.76
C ASN A 35 3.59 27.37 6.80
N TRP A 36 2.33 27.09 6.56
CA TRP A 36 1.24 27.48 7.46
C TRP A 36 0.02 26.58 7.23
N GLY A 37 -0.95 26.73 8.11
CA GLY A 37 -2.19 25.96 7.97
C GLY A 37 -2.08 24.49 8.38
N HIS A 38 -1.09 24.14 9.18
CA HIS A 38 -0.85 22.74 9.53
C HIS A 38 -2.03 22.09 10.24
N ALA A 39 -2.65 22.82 11.16
CA ALA A 39 -3.79 22.26 11.92
C ALA A 39 -4.96 21.96 10.99
N VAL A 40 -5.21 22.83 10.01
CA VAL A 40 -6.29 22.63 9.05
C VAL A 40 -5.94 21.46 8.13
N ALA A 41 -4.72 21.41 7.62
CA ALA A 41 -4.30 20.35 6.71
C ALA A 41 -4.33 18.99 7.39
N ALA A 42 -3.86 18.90 8.62
CA ALA A 42 -3.87 17.64 9.36
C ALA A 42 -5.30 17.23 9.68
N GLY A 43 -6.12 18.17 10.14
CA GLY A 43 -7.51 17.91 10.45
C GLY A 43 -8.31 17.47 9.23
N ASP A 44 -8.15 18.16 8.11
CA ASP A 44 -8.85 17.81 6.88
C ASP A 44 -8.42 16.43 6.37
N THR A 45 -7.16 16.08 6.53
CA THR A 45 -6.66 14.77 6.12
C THR A 45 -7.30 13.67 6.99
N ALA A 46 -7.29 13.86 8.31
CA ALA A 46 -7.88 12.89 9.21
C ALA A 46 -9.38 12.76 8.99
N ASP A 47 -10.07 13.89 8.83
CA ASP A 47 -11.51 13.90 8.57
C ASP A 47 -11.85 13.17 7.27
N TRP A 48 -11.04 13.35 6.24
CA TRP A 48 -11.26 12.67 4.97
C TRP A 48 -11.09 11.16 5.12
N LEU A 49 -10.03 10.74 5.81
CA LEU A 49 -9.79 9.31 6.05
C LEU A 49 -10.93 8.69 6.86
N ASP A 50 -11.42 9.40 7.89
CA ASP A 50 -12.52 8.91 8.70
C ASP A 50 -13.80 8.84 7.89
N ARG A 51 -14.08 9.87 7.09
CA ARG A 51 -15.30 9.93 6.29
C ARG A 51 -15.40 8.75 5.32
N PHE A 52 -14.28 8.37 4.73
CA PHE A 52 -14.27 7.26 3.78
C PHE A 52 -13.87 5.93 4.42
N SER A 53 -13.81 5.89 5.75
CA SER A 53 -13.52 4.67 6.51
C SER A 53 -12.22 3.99 6.06
N ILE A 54 -11.17 4.78 5.91
CA ILE A 54 -9.87 4.22 5.53
C ILE A 54 -9.15 3.78 6.80
N PRO A 55 -8.82 2.49 6.96
CA PRO A 55 -8.14 2.03 8.15
C PRO A 55 -6.65 2.33 8.08
N TYR A 56 -6.05 2.73 9.19
CA TYR A 56 -4.60 2.91 9.25
C TYR A 56 -4.12 2.81 10.69
N ARG A 57 -2.87 2.41 10.85
CA ARG A 57 -2.21 2.39 12.14
C ARG A 57 -1.50 3.69 12.40
N ASP A 58 -0.88 4.24 11.36
CA ASP A 58 -0.12 5.46 11.47
C ASP A 58 -0.50 6.44 10.37
N LEU A 59 -0.60 7.70 10.72
CA LEU A 59 -0.77 8.80 9.76
C LEU A 59 0.47 9.68 9.91
N CYS A 60 1.28 9.71 8.87
CA CYS A 60 2.58 10.37 8.89
C CYS A 60 2.62 11.54 7.92
N PHE A 61 3.10 12.68 8.38
CA PHE A 61 3.27 13.86 7.54
C PHE A 61 4.78 14.07 7.39
N ILE A 62 5.29 13.90 6.17
CA ILE A 62 6.72 13.92 5.95
C ILE A 62 7.01 14.42 4.55
N GLY A 63 8.10 15.14 4.40
CA GLY A 63 8.47 15.71 3.11
C GLY A 63 9.00 14.68 2.12
N ALA A 64 9.82 13.76 2.58
CA ALA A 64 10.36 12.71 1.73
C ALA A 64 9.77 11.37 2.15
N LYS A 65 8.82 10.87 1.37
CA LYS A 65 8.11 9.64 1.73
C LYS A 65 9.04 8.44 1.84
N SER A 66 10.10 8.40 1.05
CA SER A 66 11.04 7.28 1.10
C SER A 66 11.85 7.24 2.40
N ALA A 67 11.82 8.30 3.19
CA ALA A 67 12.49 8.32 4.48
C ALA A 67 11.78 7.46 5.52
N LEU A 68 10.50 7.16 5.31
CA LEU A 68 9.76 6.31 6.23
C LEU A 68 9.87 4.88 5.75
N HIS A 69 10.33 3.99 6.60
CA HIS A 69 10.50 2.59 6.21
C HIS A 69 9.16 1.85 6.17
N ALA A 70 8.96 1.11 5.10
CA ALA A 70 7.84 0.18 4.96
C ALA A 70 8.31 -0.98 4.06
N ASP A 71 7.60 -2.10 4.11
CA ASP A 71 7.95 -3.25 3.28
C ASP A 71 7.49 -3.05 1.84
N LEU A 72 6.47 -2.24 1.63
CA LEU A 72 5.88 -1.99 0.33
C LEU A 72 5.21 -0.63 0.33
N TYR A 73 5.34 0.11 -0.76
CA TYR A 73 4.71 1.41 -0.92
C TYR A 73 3.70 1.36 -2.05
N ILE A 74 2.68 2.18 -1.99
CA ILE A 74 1.71 2.36 -3.06
C ILE A 74 1.60 3.86 -3.26
N ASP A 75 1.86 4.33 -4.45
CA ASP A 75 1.80 5.77 -4.75
C ASP A 75 1.46 5.97 -6.22
N ASP A 76 0.94 7.15 -6.55
CA ASP A 76 0.64 7.52 -7.91
C ASP A 76 1.52 8.68 -8.39
N GLY A 77 2.22 9.35 -7.51
CA GLY A 77 3.03 10.51 -7.86
C GLY A 77 4.35 10.12 -8.49
N PRO A 78 4.66 10.58 -9.71
CA PRO A 78 5.89 10.17 -10.39
C PRO A 78 7.14 10.46 -9.57
N HIS A 79 7.20 11.62 -8.94
CA HIS A 79 8.36 12.01 -8.16
C HIS A 79 8.58 11.08 -6.96
N ASN A 80 7.50 10.68 -6.30
CA ASN A 80 7.60 9.75 -5.17
C ASN A 80 8.00 8.36 -5.65
N ILE A 81 7.42 7.91 -6.76
CA ILE A 81 7.71 6.59 -7.33
C ILE A 81 9.18 6.49 -7.70
N GLU A 82 9.70 7.52 -8.38
CA GLU A 82 11.11 7.56 -8.75
C GLU A 82 12.01 7.52 -7.52
N ALA A 83 11.69 8.27 -6.48
CA ALA A 83 12.47 8.27 -5.25
C ALA A 83 12.46 6.90 -4.57
N PHE A 84 11.31 6.22 -4.53
CA PHE A 84 11.25 4.88 -3.96
C PHE A 84 12.13 3.91 -4.77
N GLN A 85 12.06 4.01 -6.09
CA GLN A 85 12.83 3.11 -6.97
C GLN A 85 14.33 3.38 -6.84
N GLU A 86 14.74 4.64 -6.75
CA GLU A 86 16.14 4.99 -6.58
C GLU A 86 16.68 4.48 -5.24
N ASP A 87 15.84 4.45 -4.21
CA ASP A 87 16.24 3.95 -2.91
C ASP A 87 16.14 2.43 -2.81
N GLY A 88 15.82 1.75 -3.91
CA GLY A 88 15.70 0.29 -3.93
C GLY A 88 14.47 -0.24 -3.19
N ARG A 89 13.47 0.59 -3.00
CA ARG A 89 12.28 0.19 -2.28
C ARG A 89 11.23 -0.36 -3.22
N LYS A 90 10.39 -1.26 -2.72
CA LYS A 90 9.32 -1.85 -3.53
C LYS A 90 8.13 -0.91 -3.54
N VAL A 91 7.67 -0.55 -4.72
CA VAL A 91 6.52 0.35 -4.86
C VAL A 91 5.57 -0.20 -5.91
N ILE A 92 4.27 -0.14 -5.62
CA ILE A 92 3.21 -0.43 -6.58
C ILE A 92 2.79 0.94 -7.11
N ILE A 93 2.85 1.10 -8.43
CA ILE A 93 2.41 2.31 -9.09
C ILE A 93 0.90 2.21 -9.27
N PHE A 94 0.14 3.12 -8.65
CA PHE A 94 -1.28 3.16 -8.91
C PHE A 94 -1.48 3.94 -10.21
N ASP A 95 -2.04 3.30 -11.23
CA ASP A 95 -2.08 3.85 -12.58
C ASP A 95 -2.81 5.18 -12.67
N GLN A 96 -2.14 6.15 -13.23
CA GLN A 96 -2.70 7.46 -13.56
C GLN A 96 -2.05 7.93 -14.86
N PRO A 97 -2.72 8.76 -15.65
CA PRO A 97 -2.16 9.22 -16.92
C PRO A 97 -0.77 9.86 -16.77
N TYR A 98 -0.54 10.56 -15.66
CA TYR A 98 0.70 11.29 -15.46
C TYR A 98 1.87 10.43 -14.99
N ASN A 99 1.66 9.15 -14.72
CA ASN A 99 2.74 8.26 -14.29
C ASN A 99 3.01 7.11 -15.27
N ARG A 100 2.32 7.09 -16.42
CA ARG A 100 2.42 5.96 -17.34
C ARG A 100 3.76 5.81 -18.03
N HIS A 101 4.60 6.83 -17.95
CA HIS A 101 5.96 6.77 -18.49
C HIS A 101 6.93 6.01 -17.57
N LEU A 102 6.51 5.66 -16.37
CA LEU A 102 7.36 4.97 -15.42
C LEU A 102 7.16 3.45 -15.51
N ASP A 103 8.26 2.73 -15.43
CA ASP A 103 8.22 1.26 -15.42
C ASP A 103 8.15 0.75 -13.99
N GLY A 104 7.54 -0.40 -13.80
CA GLY A 104 7.44 -1.03 -12.49
C GLY A 104 6.13 -1.79 -12.31
N THR A 105 5.92 -2.31 -11.13
CA THR A 105 4.67 -3.01 -10.79
C THR A 105 3.55 -1.99 -10.77
N ARG A 106 2.52 -2.24 -11.56
CA ARG A 106 1.44 -1.28 -11.76
C ARG A 106 0.09 -1.91 -11.45
N ALA A 107 -0.71 -1.22 -10.67
CA ALA A 107 -2.08 -1.61 -10.37
C ALA A 107 -3.04 -0.59 -10.96
N HIS A 108 -4.10 -1.05 -11.60
CA HIS A 108 -5.09 -0.20 -12.22
C HIS A 108 -6.32 0.02 -11.34
N ASN A 109 -6.45 -0.76 -10.29
CA ASN A 109 -7.56 -0.67 -9.37
C ASN A 109 -7.14 -1.28 -8.03
N TRP A 110 -7.98 -1.15 -7.02
CA TRP A 110 -7.66 -1.65 -5.69
C TRP A 110 -7.67 -3.17 -5.59
N GLU A 111 -8.35 -3.86 -6.51
CA GLU A 111 -8.32 -5.31 -6.54
C GLU A 111 -6.93 -5.78 -6.94
N GLU A 112 -6.31 -5.13 -7.92
CA GLU A 112 -4.94 -5.46 -8.30
C GLU A 112 -3.95 -5.09 -7.19
N VAL A 113 -4.19 -3.99 -6.48
CA VAL A 113 -3.37 -3.63 -5.33
C VAL A 113 -3.41 -4.74 -4.30
N GLU A 114 -4.60 -5.25 -3.99
CA GLU A 114 -4.74 -6.33 -3.02
C GLU A 114 -3.92 -7.55 -3.44
N HIS A 115 -4.01 -7.91 -4.71
CA HIS A 115 -3.26 -9.05 -5.24
C HIS A 115 -1.75 -8.86 -5.02
N PHE A 116 -1.21 -7.72 -5.39
CA PHE A 116 0.22 -7.47 -5.24
C PHE A 116 0.65 -7.39 -3.78
N VAL A 117 -0.17 -6.85 -2.91
CA VAL A 117 0.14 -6.80 -1.48
C VAL A 117 0.21 -8.21 -0.91
N LEU A 118 -0.76 -9.06 -1.26
CA LEU A 118 -0.78 -10.44 -0.77
C LEU A 118 0.40 -11.25 -1.32
N GLU A 119 0.82 -10.98 -2.55
CA GLU A 119 2.03 -11.61 -3.07
C GLU A 119 3.26 -11.18 -2.27
N ALA A 120 3.35 -9.92 -1.92
CA ALA A 120 4.47 -9.41 -1.14
C ALA A 120 4.48 -9.99 0.28
N VAL A 121 3.31 -10.14 0.87
CA VAL A 121 3.19 -10.75 2.20
C VAL A 121 3.65 -12.21 2.11
N ALA A 122 3.21 -12.95 1.11
CA ALA A 122 3.60 -14.35 0.95
C ALA A 122 5.12 -14.48 0.76
N ALA A 123 5.71 -13.60 -0.02
CA ALA A 123 7.15 -13.62 -0.23
C ALA A 123 7.90 -13.31 1.07
N LYS A 124 7.41 -12.35 1.85
CA LYS A 124 8.06 -11.99 3.09
C LYS A 124 7.99 -13.12 4.11
N LEU A 125 6.90 -13.88 4.10
CA LEU A 125 6.74 -14.99 5.02
C LEU A 125 7.42 -16.28 4.51
N GLY A 126 8.09 -16.22 3.37
CA GLY A 126 8.79 -17.39 2.82
C GLY A 126 7.90 -18.32 2.04
N MET A 127 6.70 -17.90 1.67
CA MET A 127 5.79 -18.73 0.89
C MET A 127 5.98 -18.42 -0.59
N ALA A 128 5.92 -19.42 -1.43
CA ALA A 128 6.15 -19.22 -2.85
C ALA A 128 5.01 -18.45 -3.48
N GLU A 129 3.83 -18.62 -3.00
CA GLU A 129 2.66 -17.92 -3.51
C GLU A 129 1.55 -17.96 -2.48
N PRO A 130 0.58 -17.08 -2.54
CA PRO A 130 -0.52 -17.09 -1.60
C PRO A 130 -1.28 -18.40 -1.69
N GLN A 131 -1.62 -18.97 -0.54
CA GLN A 131 -2.32 -20.24 -0.50
C GLN A 131 -3.76 -20.00 -0.11
N LEU A 132 -4.66 -20.71 -0.74
CA LEU A 132 -6.06 -20.65 -0.34
C LEU A 132 -6.26 -21.59 0.84
N PRO A 133 -7.18 -21.28 1.72
CA PRO A 133 -7.45 -22.14 2.85
C PRO A 133 -7.81 -23.56 2.37
N GLY A 134 -7.18 -24.53 2.97
CA GLY A 134 -7.46 -25.89 2.60
C GLY A 134 -6.72 -26.44 1.40
N VAL A 135 -6.01 -25.60 0.67
CA VAL A 135 -5.26 -26.07 -0.46
C VAL A 135 -3.87 -26.43 0.00
N THR A 136 -3.42 -27.62 -0.29
CA THR A 136 -2.09 -27.98 0.08
C THR A 136 -1.25 -28.00 -1.14
N ASP A 137 -0.01 -27.74 -0.96
CA ASP A 137 0.90 -27.70 -2.00
C ASP A 137 1.34 -29.05 -2.29
N GLY A 138 0.61 -29.89 -2.62
CA GLY A 138 0.88 -31.22 -2.89
C GLY A 138 2.22 -31.71 -2.86
N LYS A 139 3.17 -31.01 -3.21
CA LYS A 139 4.44 -31.55 -3.21
C LYS A 139 5.16 -31.22 -2.01
N GLY A 140 5.18 -30.11 -1.65
CA GLY A 140 6.02 -29.79 -0.59
C GLY A 140 5.72 -30.58 0.59
N ARG A 141 4.51 -30.70 0.96
CA ARG A 141 4.28 -31.20 2.11
C ARG A 141 4.56 -32.55 2.27
N ILE A 142 4.35 -33.22 1.29
CA ILE A 142 4.62 -34.50 1.44
C ILE A 142 5.97 -34.81 1.57
N SER A 143 6.69 -34.24 0.84
CA SER A 143 8.04 -34.62 0.87
C SER A 143 8.55 -34.32 2.18
N ASP A 144 8.11 -33.36 2.77
CA ASP A 144 8.72 -33.07 3.92
C ASP A 144 8.57 -34.07 4.85
N ASN A 145 7.53 -34.59 4.95
CA ASN A 145 7.46 -35.37 5.96
C ASN A 145 8.13 -36.55 5.85
N GLN A 146 8.30 -37.03 4.78
CA GLN A 146 8.89 -38.20 4.79
C GLN A 146 10.19 -38.20 5.14
N ASN A 147 10.83 -37.32 5.03
CA ASN A 147 12.18 -37.43 5.28
C ASN A 147 12.49 -37.17 6.53
N ARG A 148 11.72 -37.04 7.25
CA ARG A 148 12.15 -36.79 8.49
C ARG A 148 12.54 -37.87 9.19
#